data_0b0fd6cd8db4b3b35468e5577a837483
#
_entry.id   0b0fd6cd8db4b3b35468e5577a837483
#
_cell.length_a   1.000
_cell.length_b   1.000
_cell.length_c   1.000
_cell.angle_alpha   90.00
_cell.angle_beta   90.00
_cell.angle_gamma   90.00
#
_symmetry.space_group_name_H-M   'P 1'
#
loop_
_entity.id
_entity.type
_entity.pdbx_description
1 polymer ?
#
loop_
_entity_poly.entity_id
_entity_poly.type
_entity_poly.pdbx_seq_one_letter_code
_entity_poly.pdbx_strand_id
1 'polypeptide(L)'
;MVHKTPRARRHDANLARILDAAMELVAAGGLAELSMSRLAEAVDYTPGALYRYFRSKDALLACLVAQVLEEVQGFLARAEASLPHGSFPLTRVLAMAHGYREFARARPHSFGLLAMTMAEPRVLLPDVMDAAPVTERVIATLELLAQPLADAVQARQLDDGDLAERTLCLFATLQGLLQLHKQARYAPGVLELDRLVLSGTRALLIGWGGSPRAVDAALEKAAALKDHPLGAPS
;
A
#
# COMPACT_ATOMS: atom_id res chain seq x y z
N MET A 1 15.68 -21.82 -11.35
CA MET A 1 14.79 -20.99 -12.20
C MET A 1 13.90 -21.90 -13.01
N VAL A 2 12.59 -21.96 -12.71
CA VAL A 2 11.64 -22.77 -13.50
C VAL A 2 11.30 -22.00 -14.76
N HIS A 3 11.71 -22.49 -15.93
CA HIS A 3 11.38 -21.88 -17.22
C HIS A 3 9.86 -22.03 -17.47
N LYS A 4 9.12 -20.93 -17.37
CA LYS A 4 7.70 -20.91 -17.77
C LYS A 4 7.54 -21.26 -19.25
N THR A 5 6.56 -22.10 -19.58
CA THR A 5 6.24 -22.44 -20.97
C THR A 5 5.78 -21.21 -21.76
N PRO A 6 5.92 -21.18 -23.11
CA PRO A 6 5.43 -20.07 -23.93
C PRO A 6 3.93 -19.78 -23.73
N ARG A 7 3.13 -20.82 -23.46
CA ARG A 7 1.70 -20.69 -23.17
C ARG A 7 1.46 -19.99 -21.81
N ALA A 8 2.23 -20.35 -20.78
CA ALA A 8 2.14 -19.70 -19.48
C ALA A 8 2.53 -18.22 -19.56
N ARG A 9 3.60 -17.89 -20.29
CA ARG A 9 4.02 -16.48 -20.50
C ARG A 9 2.95 -15.66 -21.20
N ARG A 10 2.28 -16.21 -22.23
CA ARG A 10 1.16 -15.52 -22.92
C ARG A 10 -0.03 -15.33 -21.99
N HIS A 11 -0.34 -16.32 -21.15
CA HIS A 11 -1.42 -16.22 -20.16
C HIS A 11 -1.12 -15.10 -19.16
N ASP A 12 0.08 -15.06 -18.59
CA ASP A 12 0.51 -14.02 -17.64
C ASP A 12 0.47 -12.62 -18.27
N ALA A 13 0.94 -12.48 -19.52
CA ALA A 13 0.90 -11.20 -20.23
C ALA A 13 -0.54 -10.74 -20.50
N ASN A 14 -1.44 -11.64 -20.86
CA ASN A 14 -2.86 -11.31 -21.03
C ASN A 14 -3.53 -10.94 -19.70
N LEU A 15 -3.20 -11.66 -18.64
CA LEU A 15 -3.70 -11.36 -17.29
C LEU A 15 -3.28 -9.96 -16.86
N ALA A 16 -2.00 -9.60 -17.02
CA ALA A 16 -1.50 -8.26 -16.73
C ALA A 16 -2.26 -7.19 -17.51
N ARG A 17 -2.44 -7.36 -18.83
CA ARG A 17 -3.19 -6.43 -19.68
C ARG A 17 -4.65 -6.26 -19.23
N ILE A 18 -5.30 -7.34 -18.79
CA ILE A 18 -6.67 -7.29 -18.27
C ILE A 18 -6.73 -6.50 -16.94
N LEU A 19 -5.77 -6.75 -16.05
CA LEU A 19 -5.70 -6.04 -14.76
C LEU A 19 -5.38 -4.55 -14.94
N ASP A 20 -4.50 -4.20 -15.89
CA ASP A 20 -4.20 -2.80 -16.22
C ASP A 20 -5.45 -2.07 -16.74
N ALA A 21 -6.18 -2.66 -17.69
CA ALA A 21 -7.42 -2.09 -18.19
C ALA A 21 -8.50 -1.98 -17.10
N ALA A 22 -8.59 -2.96 -16.20
CA ALA A 22 -9.50 -2.91 -15.07
C ALA A 22 -9.14 -1.76 -14.10
N MET A 23 -7.85 -1.53 -13.85
CA MET A 23 -7.37 -0.40 -13.05
C MET A 23 -7.71 0.94 -13.70
N GLU A 24 -7.56 1.07 -15.02
CA GLU A 24 -7.96 2.28 -15.76
C GLU A 24 -9.44 2.58 -15.63
N LEU A 25 -10.32 1.57 -15.75
CA LEU A 25 -11.76 1.74 -15.54
C LEU A 25 -12.07 2.23 -14.13
N VAL A 26 -11.44 1.66 -13.11
CA VAL A 26 -11.61 2.10 -11.72
C VAL A 26 -11.08 3.52 -11.52
N ALA A 27 -9.96 3.87 -12.12
CA ALA A 27 -9.38 5.20 -12.03
C ALA A 27 -10.26 6.27 -12.67
N ALA A 28 -10.96 5.94 -13.77
CA ALA A 28 -11.82 6.85 -14.51
C ALA A 28 -13.14 7.18 -13.77
N GLY A 29 -13.77 6.21 -13.11
CA GLY A 29 -15.10 6.42 -12.54
C GLY A 29 -15.40 5.58 -11.28
N GLY A 30 -14.38 5.03 -10.64
CA GLY A 30 -14.53 4.25 -9.41
C GLY A 30 -14.97 2.80 -9.61
N LEU A 31 -15.28 2.12 -8.52
CA LEU A 31 -15.66 0.71 -8.53
C LEU A 31 -16.95 0.41 -9.30
N ALA A 32 -17.83 1.43 -9.50
CA ALA A 32 -19.05 1.29 -10.28
C ALA A 32 -18.78 1.07 -11.76
N GLU A 33 -17.70 1.64 -12.30
CA GLU A 33 -17.30 1.49 -13.70
C GLU A 33 -16.71 0.10 -14.01
N LEU A 34 -16.23 -0.60 -13.01
CA LEU A 34 -15.70 -1.94 -13.17
C LEU A 34 -16.85 -2.94 -13.40
N SER A 35 -17.02 -3.39 -14.64
CA SER A 35 -17.93 -4.47 -15.00
C SER A 35 -17.27 -5.43 -15.99
N MET A 36 -17.69 -6.70 -16.00
CA MET A 36 -17.13 -7.70 -16.91
C MET A 36 -17.36 -7.34 -18.38
N SER A 37 -18.48 -6.69 -18.71
CA SER A 37 -18.79 -6.27 -20.07
C SER A 37 -17.90 -5.12 -20.53
N ARG A 38 -17.76 -4.08 -19.71
CA ARG A 38 -16.90 -2.92 -20.04
C ARG A 38 -15.42 -3.32 -20.11
N LEU A 39 -15.00 -4.19 -19.22
CA LEU A 39 -13.63 -4.70 -19.25
C LEU A 39 -13.38 -5.53 -20.50
N ALA A 40 -14.34 -6.38 -20.92
CA ALA A 40 -14.23 -7.17 -22.14
C ALA A 40 -14.06 -6.26 -23.35
N GLU A 41 -14.87 -5.20 -23.46
CA GLU A 41 -14.77 -4.19 -24.52
C GLU A 41 -13.39 -3.49 -24.50
N ALA A 42 -12.90 -3.09 -23.34
CA ALA A 42 -11.61 -2.39 -23.19
C ALA A 42 -10.39 -3.26 -23.61
N VAL A 43 -10.51 -4.58 -23.55
CA VAL A 43 -9.40 -5.50 -23.91
C VAL A 43 -9.66 -6.29 -25.20
N ASP A 44 -10.68 -5.95 -25.98
CA ASP A 44 -11.09 -6.64 -27.21
C ASP A 44 -11.40 -8.13 -26.99
N TYR A 45 -12.07 -8.43 -25.89
CA TYR A 45 -12.49 -9.80 -25.54
C TYR A 45 -14.03 -9.87 -25.49
N THR A 46 -14.55 -11.10 -25.61
CA THR A 46 -15.94 -11.35 -25.21
C THR A 46 -16.04 -11.48 -23.69
N PRO A 47 -17.17 -11.13 -23.05
CA PRO A 47 -17.36 -11.37 -21.63
C PRO A 47 -17.09 -12.83 -21.23
N GLY A 48 -17.51 -13.82 -22.04
CA GLY A 48 -17.23 -15.23 -21.82
C GLY A 48 -15.74 -15.59 -21.85
N ALA A 49 -14.91 -14.84 -22.58
CA ALA A 49 -13.47 -15.02 -22.56
C ALA A 49 -12.85 -14.55 -21.23
N LEU A 50 -13.36 -13.46 -20.63
CA LEU A 50 -12.91 -12.98 -19.33
C LEU A 50 -13.28 -13.95 -18.19
N TYR A 51 -14.42 -14.62 -18.26
CA TYR A 51 -14.81 -15.60 -17.25
C TYR A 51 -13.87 -16.84 -17.19
N ARG A 52 -12.97 -16.99 -18.16
CA ARG A 52 -11.87 -17.99 -18.09
C ARG A 52 -10.70 -17.51 -17.24
N TYR A 53 -10.57 -16.19 -17.00
CA TYR A 53 -9.55 -15.58 -16.13
C TYR A 53 -10.10 -15.34 -14.72
N PHE A 54 -11.33 -14.85 -14.63
CA PHE A 54 -11.97 -14.49 -13.36
C PHE A 54 -13.38 -15.05 -13.30
N ARG A 55 -13.67 -15.88 -12.30
CA ARG A 55 -15.00 -16.52 -12.12
C ARG A 55 -16.12 -15.50 -11.84
N SER A 56 -15.76 -14.30 -11.34
CA SER A 56 -16.71 -13.24 -10.96
C SER A 56 -16.03 -11.87 -11.03
N LYS A 57 -16.81 -10.79 -10.92
CA LYS A 57 -16.30 -9.43 -10.73
C LYS A 57 -15.53 -9.33 -9.41
N ASP A 58 -15.97 -10.02 -8.37
CA ASP A 58 -15.34 -10.01 -7.04
C ASP A 58 -13.97 -10.68 -7.09
N ALA A 59 -13.84 -11.80 -7.82
CA ALA A 59 -12.54 -12.45 -8.07
C ALA A 59 -11.57 -11.52 -8.82
N LEU A 60 -12.06 -10.75 -9.80
CA LEU A 60 -11.26 -9.72 -10.48
C LEU A 60 -10.83 -8.62 -9.51
N LEU A 61 -11.76 -8.09 -8.70
CA LEU A 61 -11.44 -7.07 -7.71
C LEU A 61 -10.44 -7.56 -6.68
N ALA A 62 -10.57 -8.81 -6.21
CA ALA A 62 -9.61 -9.44 -5.32
C ALA A 62 -8.20 -9.48 -5.92
N CYS A 63 -8.08 -9.86 -7.19
CA CYS A 63 -6.79 -9.84 -7.88
C CYS A 63 -6.20 -8.44 -7.99
N LEU A 64 -7.02 -7.42 -8.30
CA LEU A 64 -6.56 -6.02 -8.35
C LEU A 64 -6.06 -5.55 -6.98
N VAL A 65 -6.81 -5.80 -5.92
CA VAL A 65 -6.40 -5.41 -4.56
C VAL A 65 -5.14 -6.15 -4.12
N ALA A 66 -5.03 -7.44 -4.42
CA ALA A 66 -3.83 -8.22 -4.12
C ALA A 66 -2.60 -7.66 -4.86
N GLN A 67 -2.73 -7.30 -6.13
CA GLN A 67 -1.65 -6.65 -6.91
C GLN A 67 -1.24 -5.32 -6.29
N VAL A 68 -2.20 -4.49 -5.88
CA VAL A 68 -1.90 -3.21 -5.22
C VAL A 68 -1.17 -3.42 -3.89
N LEU A 69 -1.55 -4.42 -3.11
CA LEU A 69 -0.84 -4.75 -1.88
C LEU A 69 0.60 -5.23 -2.14
N GLU A 70 0.85 -5.97 -3.24
CA GLU A 70 2.22 -6.30 -3.67
C GLU A 70 3.03 -5.05 -4.03
N GLU A 71 2.42 -4.08 -4.69
CA GLU A 71 3.08 -2.79 -4.96
C GLU A 71 3.45 -2.09 -3.65
N VAL A 72 2.52 -2.00 -2.68
CA VAL A 72 2.79 -1.45 -1.35
C VAL A 72 3.98 -2.14 -0.70
N GLN A 73 3.97 -3.49 -0.62
CA GLN A 73 5.06 -4.27 -0.03
C GLN A 73 6.40 -3.97 -0.71
N GLY A 74 6.40 -3.83 -2.05
CA GLY A 74 7.58 -3.46 -2.81
C GLY A 74 8.13 -2.08 -2.43
N PHE A 75 7.28 -1.09 -2.19
CA PHE A 75 7.71 0.24 -1.74
C PHE A 75 8.24 0.21 -0.31
N LEU A 76 7.58 -0.50 0.60
CA LEU A 76 8.04 -0.67 1.98
C LEU A 76 9.41 -1.37 2.03
N ALA A 77 9.57 -2.47 1.31
CA ALA A 77 10.83 -3.23 1.25
C ALA A 77 11.99 -2.39 0.68
N ARG A 78 11.74 -1.59 -0.38
CA ARG A 78 12.77 -0.69 -0.93
C ARG A 78 13.15 0.41 0.05
N ALA A 79 12.19 0.98 0.77
CA ALA A 79 12.46 1.99 1.79
C ALA A 79 13.33 1.43 2.91
N GLU A 80 13.07 0.19 3.35
CA GLU A 80 13.91 -0.49 4.33
C GLU A 80 15.30 -0.80 3.79
N ALA A 81 15.39 -1.33 2.57
CA ALA A 81 16.67 -1.69 1.94
C ALA A 81 17.56 -0.47 1.65
N SER A 82 16.99 0.74 1.59
CA SER A 82 17.75 1.99 1.43
C SER A 82 18.44 2.47 2.71
N LEU A 83 18.10 1.88 3.86
CA LEU A 83 18.72 2.20 5.13
C LEU A 83 20.07 1.49 5.29
N PRO A 84 21.05 2.12 5.97
CA PRO A 84 22.27 1.44 6.38
C PRO A 84 21.98 0.22 7.25
N HIS A 85 22.79 -0.84 7.09
CA HIS A 85 22.70 -2.02 7.95
C HIS A 85 22.83 -1.65 9.43
N GLY A 86 21.98 -2.22 10.28
CA GLY A 86 21.96 -1.91 11.72
C GLY A 86 21.29 -0.57 12.07
N SER A 87 20.52 0.01 11.15
CA SER A 87 19.72 1.20 11.46
C SER A 87 18.80 0.97 12.65
N PHE A 88 18.65 2.02 13.48
CA PHE A 88 17.79 1.95 14.65
C PHE A 88 16.33 1.67 14.29
N PRO A 89 15.60 0.88 15.10
CA PRO A 89 14.22 0.51 14.84
C PRO A 89 13.29 1.70 14.56
N LEU A 90 13.38 2.80 15.31
CA LEU A 90 12.59 4.02 15.03
C LEU A 90 12.86 4.60 13.63
N THR A 91 14.09 4.53 13.14
CA THR A 91 14.42 4.97 11.77
C THR A 91 13.75 4.05 10.74
N ARG A 92 13.68 2.75 11.02
CA ARG A 92 12.98 1.79 10.17
C ARG A 92 11.47 2.05 10.12
N VAL A 93 10.82 2.34 11.28
CA VAL A 93 9.39 2.73 11.30
C VAL A 93 9.15 3.95 10.41
N LEU A 94 10.01 4.95 10.48
CA LEU A 94 9.90 6.17 9.67
C LEU A 94 10.20 5.92 8.18
N ALA A 95 11.09 4.99 7.87
CA ALA A 95 11.31 4.54 6.50
C ALA A 95 10.06 3.82 5.93
N MET A 96 9.35 3.02 6.74
CA MET A 96 8.06 2.45 6.31
C MET A 96 7.04 3.54 5.98
N ALA A 97 6.90 4.55 6.85
CA ALA A 97 6.02 5.70 6.59
C ALA A 97 6.41 6.43 5.30
N HIS A 98 7.71 6.61 5.05
CA HIS A 98 8.22 7.17 3.79
C HIS A 98 7.88 6.28 2.59
N GLY A 99 8.12 4.97 2.68
CA GLY A 99 7.81 4.02 1.60
C GLY A 99 6.32 4.03 1.22
N TYR A 100 5.44 4.05 2.21
CA TYR A 100 4.00 4.14 1.97
C TYR A 100 3.58 5.46 1.31
N ARG A 101 4.17 6.58 1.72
CA ARG A 101 3.97 7.87 1.07
C ARG A 101 4.44 7.86 -0.39
N GLU A 102 5.62 7.29 -0.66
CA GLU A 102 6.15 7.18 -2.02
C GLU A 102 5.28 6.28 -2.90
N PHE A 103 4.71 5.20 -2.35
CA PHE A 103 3.70 4.42 -3.02
C PHE A 103 2.50 5.28 -3.43
N ALA A 104 1.91 6.02 -2.50
CA ALA A 104 0.74 6.87 -2.79
C ALA A 104 1.03 7.92 -3.87
N ARG A 105 2.25 8.48 -3.88
CA ARG A 105 2.70 9.47 -4.86
C ARG A 105 2.98 8.86 -6.23
N ALA A 106 3.67 7.72 -6.27
CA ALA A 106 4.10 7.08 -7.51
C ALA A 106 3.01 6.24 -8.18
N ARG A 107 2.01 5.79 -7.41
CA ARG A 107 0.92 4.90 -7.84
C ARG A 107 -0.46 5.46 -7.43
N PRO A 108 -0.86 6.64 -7.94
CA PRO A 108 -2.08 7.31 -7.49
C PRO A 108 -3.35 6.51 -7.78
N HIS A 109 -3.40 5.73 -8.85
CA HIS A 109 -4.55 4.87 -9.18
C HIS A 109 -4.65 3.68 -8.22
N SER A 110 -3.53 3.01 -7.93
CA SER A 110 -3.45 1.92 -6.95
C SER A 110 -3.81 2.39 -5.55
N PHE A 111 -3.27 3.55 -5.12
CA PHE A 111 -3.63 4.18 -3.86
C PHE A 111 -5.12 4.53 -3.80
N GLY A 112 -5.66 5.06 -4.92
CA GLY A 112 -7.09 5.38 -5.07
C GLY A 112 -7.98 4.14 -4.93
N LEU A 113 -7.59 3.00 -5.50
CA LEU A 113 -8.32 1.74 -5.35
C LEU A 113 -8.35 1.29 -3.88
N LEU A 114 -7.22 1.28 -3.17
CA LEU A 114 -7.19 0.96 -1.73
C LEU A 114 -8.10 1.90 -0.94
N ALA A 115 -8.03 3.20 -1.18
CA ALA A 115 -8.87 4.19 -0.50
C ALA A 115 -10.36 3.93 -0.74
N MET A 116 -10.77 3.60 -1.98
CA MET A 116 -12.15 3.29 -2.31
C MET A 116 -12.62 1.99 -1.66
N THR A 117 -11.81 0.94 -1.64
CA THR A 117 -12.19 -0.34 -1.02
C THR A 117 -12.34 -0.21 0.48
N MET A 118 -11.52 0.61 1.15
CA MET A 118 -11.62 0.87 2.58
C MET A 118 -12.80 1.78 2.96
N ALA A 119 -13.21 2.67 2.06
CA ALA A 119 -14.33 3.58 2.28
C ALA A 119 -15.70 2.95 1.94
N GLU A 120 -15.73 1.83 1.23
CA GLU A 120 -16.98 1.16 0.84
C GLU A 120 -17.61 0.46 2.06
N PRO A 121 -18.84 0.85 2.46
CA PRO A 121 -19.48 0.28 3.63
C PRO A 121 -20.00 -1.14 3.44
N ARG A 122 -20.11 -1.60 2.19
CA ARG A 122 -20.53 -2.97 1.87
C ARG A 122 -19.34 -3.92 1.90
N VAL A 123 -19.56 -5.16 2.26
CA VAL A 123 -18.57 -6.22 2.12
C VAL A 123 -18.32 -6.45 0.63
N LEU A 124 -17.14 -6.04 0.15
CA LEU A 124 -16.79 -6.12 -1.28
C LEU A 124 -16.45 -7.55 -1.73
N LEU A 125 -15.94 -8.38 -0.84
CA LEU A 125 -15.55 -9.77 -1.11
C LEU A 125 -16.30 -10.70 -0.16
N PRO A 126 -17.58 -11.00 -0.42
CA PRO A 126 -18.39 -11.83 0.46
C PRO A 126 -18.00 -13.32 0.39
N ASP A 127 -17.41 -13.78 -0.72
CA ASP A 127 -16.92 -15.13 -0.86
C ASP A 127 -15.54 -15.26 -0.21
N VAL A 128 -15.42 -16.17 0.75
CA VAL A 128 -14.18 -16.43 1.49
C VAL A 128 -13.04 -16.84 0.56
N MET A 129 -13.34 -17.58 -0.51
CA MET A 129 -12.33 -18.03 -1.48
C MET A 129 -11.75 -16.85 -2.29
N ASP A 130 -12.57 -15.82 -2.58
CA ASP A 130 -12.10 -14.60 -3.21
C ASP A 130 -11.36 -13.69 -2.22
N ALA A 131 -11.78 -13.67 -0.95
CA ALA A 131 -11.19 -12.84 0.10
C ALA A 131 -9.84 -13.38 0.59
N ALA A 132 -9.61 -14.71 0.59
CA ALA A 132 -8.43 -15.31 1.18
C ALA A 132 -7.10 -14.76 0.64
N PRO A 133 -6.86 -14.65 -0.69
CA PRO A 133 -5.61 -14.09 -1.22
C PRO A 133 -5.38 -12.63 -0.80
N VAL A 134 -6.46 -11.84 -0.70
CA VAL A 134 -6.38 -10.45 -0.23
C VAL A 134 -6.03 -10.41 1.25
N THR A 135 -6.66 -11.24 2.06
CA THR A 135 -6.41 -11.33 3.50
C THR A 135 -4.95 -11.68 3.79
N GLU A 136 -4.40 -12.68 3.11
CA GLU A 136 -2.98 -13.06 3.22
C GLU A 136 -2.05 -11.88 2.91
N ARG A 137 -2.36 -11.12 1.84
CA ARG A 137 -1.58 -9.95 1.46
C ARG A 137 -1.70 -8.79 2.44
N VAL A 138 -2.89 -8.56 3.00
CA VAL A 138 -3.10 -7.56 4.06
C VAL A 138 -2.27 -7.92 5.27
N ILE A 139 -2.33 -9.17 5.75
CA ILE A 139 -1.54 -9.63 6.90
C ILE A 139 -0.05 -9.42 6.64
N ALA A 140 0.47 -9.90 5.50
CA ALA A 140 1.87 -9.74 5.15
C ALA A 140 2.31 -8.25 5.06
N THR A 141 1.43 -7.37 4.58
CA THR A 141 1.70 -5.93 4.53
C THR A 141 1.75 -5.31 5.93
N LEU A 142 0.83 -5.71 6.81
CA LEU A 142 0.82 -5.25 8.20
C LEU A 142 2.02 -5.77 8.98
N GLU A 143 2.47 -7.00 8.73
CA GLU A 143 3.69 -7.57 9.34
C GLU A 143 4.94 -6.76 9.00
N LEU A 144 5.06 -6.25 7.77
CA LEU A 144 6.17 -5.34 7.39
C LEU A 144 6.17 -4.04 8.21
N LEU A 145 5.00 -3.53 8.56
CA LEU A 145 4.87 -2.34 9.42
C LEU A 145 5.10 -2.68 10.90
N ALA A 146 4.67 -3.87 11.34
CA ALA A 146 4.74 -4.32 12.71
C ALA A 146 6.18 -4.64 13.15
N GLN A 147 6.99 -5.23 12.26
CA GLN A 147 8.33 -5.70 12.63
C GLN A 147 9.23 -4.57 13.18
N PRO A 148 9.37 -3.40 12.54
CA PRO A 148 10.16 -2.30 13.12
C PRO A 148 9.60 -1.76 14.45
N LEU A 149 8.28 -1.82 14.65
CA LEU A 149 7.65 -1.45 15.93
C LEU A 149 8.01 -2.45 17.04
N ALA A 150 7.95 -3.75 16.75
CA ALA A 150 8.36 -4.81 17.67
C ALA A 150 9.84 -4.66 18.06
N ASP A 151 10.70 -4.42 17.07
CA ASP A 151 12.13 -4.20 17.29
C ASP A 151 12.38 -2.94 18.16
N ALA A 152 11.57 -1.89 18.00
CA ALA A 152 11.68 -0.67 18.81
C ALA A 152 11.29 -0.90 20.28
N VAL A 153 10.29 -1.74 20.54
CA VAL A 153 9.92 -2.17 21.90
C VAL A 153 11.05 -3.02 22.51
N GLN A 154 11.57 -4.00 21.78
CA GLN A 154 12.68 -4.84 22.25
C GLN A 154 13.94 -4.01 22.56
N ALA A 155 14.21 -2.99 21.75
CA ALA A 155 15.32 -2.04 21.96
C ALA A 155 15.03 -0.97 23.03
N ARG A 156 13.89 -1.04 23.72
CA ARG A 156 13.43 -0.04 24.71
C ARG A 156 13.40 1.39 24.17
N GLN A 157 13.14 1.53 22.89
CA GLN A 157 12.91 2.83 22.24
C GLN A 157 11.44 3.23 22.29
N LEU A 158 10.54 2.26 22.48
CA LEU A 158 9.12 2.42 22.76
C LEU A 158 8.77 1.60 24.00
N ASP A 159 7.71 2.01 24.70
CA ASP A 159 7.15 1.28 25.83
C ASP A 159 6.44 0.01 25.34
N ASP A 160 6.21 -0.95 26.24
CA ASP A 160 5.40 -2.13 25.99
C ASP A 160 3.97 -1.74 25.61
N GLY A 161 3.33 -2.53 24.74
CA GLY A 161 1.97 -2.27 24.30
C GLY A 161 1.51 -3.27 23.24
N ASP A 162 0.24 -3.19 22.88
CA ASP A 162 -0.35 -4.04 21.84
C ASP A 162 0.22 -3.68 20.46
N LEU A 163 0.99 -4.61 19.90
CA LEU A 163 1.64 -4.43 18.61
C LEU A 163 0.63 -4.33 17.46
N ALA A 164 -0.45 -5.10 17.50
CA ALA A 164 -1.47 -5.10 16.46
C ALA A 164 -2.21 -3.76 16.46
N GLU A 165 -2.61 -3.25 17.62
CA GLU A 165 -3.22 -1.93 17.77
C GLU A 165 -2.31 -0.83 17.23
N ARG A 166 -1.03 -0.82 17.63
CA ARG A 166 -0.05 0.19 17.17
C ARG A 166 0.16 0.15 15.66
N THR A 167 0.23 -1.05 15.09
CA THR A 167 0.38 -1.23 13.65
C THR A 167 -0.81 -0.68 12.89
N LEU A 168 -2.03 -0.99 13.37
CA LEU A 168 -3.27 -0.48 12.78
C LEU A 168 -3.39 1.04 12.94
N CYS A 169 -3.03 1.60 14.11
CA CYS A 169 -3.00 3.05 14.32
C CYS A 169 -2.02 3.74 13.37
N LEU A 170 -0.81 3.19 13.19
CA LEU A 170 0.17 3.72 12.25
C LEU A 170 -0.38 3.68 10.81
N PHE A 171 -0.87 2.53 10.37
CA PHE A 171 -1.45 2.37 9.04
C PHE A 171 -2.62 3.33 8.81
N ALA A 172 -3.59 3.40 9.74
CA ALA A 172 -4.75 4.28 9.64
C ALA A 172 -4.35 5.76 9.58
N THR A 173 -3.34 6.17 10.34
CA THR A 173 -2.79 7.52 10.31
C THR A 173 -2.19 7.84 8.95
N LEU A 174 -1.32 6.97 8.41
CA LEU A 174 -0.71 7.15 7.10
C LEU A 174 -1.77 7.20 6.00
N GLN A 175 -2.67 6.24 5.97
CA GLN A 175 -3.75 6.15 4.99
C GLN A 175 -4.65 7.39 5.04
N GLY A 176 -5.12 7.77 6.23
CA GLY A 176 -6.03 8.90 6.40
C GLY A 176 -5.40 10.23 5.99
N LEU A 177 -4.16 10.49 6.40
CA LEU A 177 -3.45 11.71 6.03
C LEU A 177 -3.20 11.79 4.51
N LEU A 178 -2.78 10.70 3.89
CA LEU A 178 -2.53 10.66 2.44
C LEU A 178 -3.81 10.78 1.61
N GLN A 179 -4.97 10.37 2.13
CA GLN A 179 -6.26 10.59 1.47
C GLN A 179 -6.63 12.08 1.35
N LEU A 180 -6.03 12.95 2.16
CA LEU A 180 -6.27 14.39 2.09
C LEU A 180 -5.62 15.07 0.87
N HIS A 181 -4.92 14.32 -0.02
CA HIS A 181 -4.23 14.89 -1.17
C HIS A 181 -5.16 15.69 -2.11
N LYS A 182 -6.43 15.29 -2.23
CA LYS A 182 -7.41 16.02 -3.04
C LYS A 182 -7.78 17.36 -2.41
N GLN A 183 -7.89 17.39 -1.09
CA GLN A 183 -8.22 18.58 -0.31
C GLN A 183 -7.05 19.58 -0.26
N ALA A 184 -5.81 19.10 -0.36
CA ALA A 184 -4.62 19.96 -0.38
C ALA A 184 -4.66 21.00 -1.53
N ARG A 185 -5.36 20.71 -2.63
CA ARG A 185 -5.57 21.65 -3.73
C ARG A 185 -6.41 22.87 -3.35
N TYR A 186 -7.30 22.73 -2.37
CA TYR A 186 -8.19 23.80 -1.93
C TYR A 186 -7.62 24.65 -0.79
N ALA A 187 -6.55 24.17 -0.15
CA ALA A 187 -5.87 24.85 0.95
C ALA A 187 -4.35 24.75 0.80
N PRO A 188 -3.77 25.31 -0.28
CA PRO A 188 -2.32 25.28 -0.49
C PRO A 188 -1.61 26.00 0.66
N GLY A 189 -0.56 25.37 1.21
CA GLY A 189 0.21 25.87 2.36
C GLY A 189 -0.37 25.52 3.74
N VAL A 190 -1.64 25.05 3.81
CA VAL A 190 -2.23 24.53 5.06
C VAL A 190 -2.09 23.01 5.14
N LEU A 191 -2.29 22.32 4.03
CA LEU A 191 -2.24 20.86 3.92
C LEU A 191 -0.93 20.44 3.22
N GLU A 192 0.18 20.59 3.90
CA GLU A 192 1.47 20.05 3.48
C GLU A 192 1.54 18.56 3.90
N LEU A 193 1.12 17.66 3.00
CA LEU A 193 0.96 16.23 3.31
C LEU A 193 2.23 15.58 3.83
N ASP A 194 3.38 15.92 3.27
CA ASP A 194 4.68 15.42 3.74
C ASP A 194 4.92 15.75 5.20
N ARG A 195 4.64 17.00 5.58
CA ARG A 195 4.75 17.47 6.96
C ARG A 195 3.73 16.78 7.86
N LEU A 196 2.49 16.62 7.40
CA LEU A 196 1.43 15.97 8.18
C LEU A 196 1.74 14.49 8.45
N VAL A 197 2.22 13.75 7.45
CA VAL A 197 2.63 12.35 7.61
C VAL A 197 3.75 12.22 8.65
N LEU A 198 4.77 13.07 8.56
CA LEU A 198 5.87 13.06 9.54
C LEU A 198 5.39 13.45 10.93
N SER A 199 4.56 14.50 11.05
CA SER A 199 4.02 14.96 12.34
C SER A 199 3.10 13.93 12.97
N GLY A 200 2.23 13.28 12.19
CA GLY A 200 1.35 12.21 12.67
C GLY A 200 2.14 11.00 13.17
N THR A 201 3.11 10.54 12.38
CA THR A 201 3.98 9.42 12.78
C THR A 201 4.79 9.77 14.04
N ARG A 202 5.34 10.98 14.11
CA ARG A 202 6.04 11.51 15.30
C ARG A 202 5.15 11.48 16.54
N ALA A 203 3.93 11.96 16.43
CA ALA A 203 2.99 12.01 17.55
C ALA A 203 2.68 10.61 18.08
N LEU A 204 2.47 9.63 17.20
CA LEU A 204 2.26 8.23 17.59
C LEU A 204 3.48 7.65 18.33
N LEU A 205 4.68 7.82 17.78
CA LEU A 205 5.90 7.27 18.37
C LEU A 205 6.18 7.88 19.75
N ILE A 206 5.97 9.19 19.93
CA ILE A 206 6.10 9.83 21.24
C ILE A 206 4.99 9.36 22.19
N GLY A 207 3.74 9.25 21.73
CA GLY A 207 2.62 8.73 22.52
C GLY A 207 2.82 7.28 22.98
N TRP A 208 3.67 6.52 22.29
CA TRP A 208 4.05 5.15 22.67
C TRP A 208 5.35 5.08 23.48
N GLY A 209 5.80 6.20 24.08
CA GLY A 209 6.94 6.26 24.98
C GLY A 209 8.28 6.60 24.30
N GLY A 210 8.28 6.84 22.99
CA GLY A 210 9.48 7.26 22.28
C GLY A 210 10.00 8.60 22.77
N SER A 211 11.31 8.70 23.12
CA SER A 211 11.86 9.98 23.55
C SER A 211 11.84 10.97 22.38
N PRO A 212 11.38 12.24 22.58
CA PRO A 212 11.32 13.22 21.49
C PRO A 212 12.64 13.37 20.75
N ARG A 213 13.77 13.40 21.48
CA ARG A 213 15.11 13.51 20.90
C ARG A 213 15.45 12.32 19.97
N ALA A 214 15.11 11.09 20.38
CA ALA A 214 15.39 9.90 19.57
C ALA A 214 14.49 9.84 18.32
N VAL A 215 13.22 10.22 18.47
CA VAL A 215 12.27 10.28 17.35
C VAL A 215 12.68 11.35 16.34
N ASP A 216 13.09 12.54 16.80
CA ASP A 216 13.53 13.62 15.94
C ASP A 216 14.83 13.27 15.19
N ALA A 217 15.80 12.64 15.86
CA ALA A 217 17.01 12.14 15.22
C ALA A 217 16.71 11.02 14.17
N ALA A 218 15.70 10.18 14.42
CA ALA A 218 15.26 9.17 13.45
C ALA A 218 14.54 9.82 12.24
N LEU A 219 13.77 10.89 12.46
CA LEU A 219 13.15 11.68 11.39
C LEU A 219 14.17 12.33 10.45
N GLU A 220 15.24 12.92 11.00
CA GLU A 220 16.32 13.50 10.20
C GLU A 220 16.99 12.44 9.31
N LYS A 221 17.26 11.25 9.86
CA LYS A 221 17.85 10.14 9.10
C LYS A 221 16.90 9.61 8.02
N ALA A 222 15.62 9.48 8.31
CA ALA A 222 14.62 9.06 7.33
C ALA A 222 14.38 10.13 6.26
N ALA A 223 14.52 11.41 6.58
CA ALA A 223 14.40 12.50 5.62
C ALA A 223 15.50 12.47 4.56
N ALA A 224 16.70 11.99 4.89
CA ALA A 224 17.79 11.81 3.94
C ALA A 224 17.46 10.78 2.84
N LEU A 225 16.46 9.90 3.06
CA LEU A 225 15.97 8.96 2.02
C LEU A 225 15.20 9.67 0.89
N LYS A 226 14.73 10.90 1.12
CA LYS A 226 13.99 11.69 0.11
C LYS A 226 14.81 11.99 -1.14
N ASP A 227 16.13 12.10 -0.99
CA ASP A 227 17.05 12.45 -2.09
C ASP A 227 17.40 11.25 -2.98
N HIS A 228 16.97 10.04 -2.59
CA HIS A 228 17.10 8.83 -3.40
C HIS A 228 15.70 8.34 -3.78
N PRO A 229 15.18 8.73 -4.97
CA PRO A 229 13.90 8.21 -5.44
C PRO A 229 13.98 6.68 -5.46
N LEU A 230 13.07 6.03 -4.72
CA LEU A 230 12.95 4.57 -4.73
C LEU A 230 12.67 4.16 -6.18
N GLY A 231 13.70 3.66 -6.87
CA GLY A 231 13.68 3.42 -8.32
C GLY A 231 12.45 2.67 -8.77
N ALA A 232 12.01 2.96 -10.01
CA ALA A 232 10.94 2.20 -10.63
C ALA A 232 11.26 0.69 -10.59
N PRO A 233 10.27 -0.20 -10.38
CA PRO A 233 10.48 -1.63 -10.50
C PRO A 233 10.96 -1.94 -11.92
N SER A 234 12.11 -2.61 -12.01
CA SER A 234 12.64 -3.18 -13.26
C SER A 234 11.75 -4.30 -13.76
#